data_e23a4ca27438910510bfc0f8fa46ad90
#
_entry.id   e23a4ca27438910510bfc0f8fa46ad90
#
_cell.length_a   1.000
_cell.length_b   1.000
_cell.length_c   1.000
_cell.angle_alpha   90.00
_cell.angle_beta   90.00
_cell.angle_gamma   90.00
#
_symmetry.space_group_name_H-M   'P 1'
#
loop_
_entity.id
_entity.type
_entity.pdbx_description
1 polymer ?
#
loop_
_entity_poly.entity_id
_entity_poly.type
_entity_poly.pdbx_seq_one_letter_code
_entity_poly.pdbx_strand_id
1 'polypeptide(L)'
;GDGSAAPMVALVGHFKDATSEYLRGFPGWPLEPVERLPGADGTQLRDALFAGHPDEAEATLAALVDQVPPGITAFLRAWLQLPFVHELSEEWRVLQQYKASWRAAPYAPVFVTVDAVVRCAGRVLLIRRAQAPGRGLLAVPGGFIEQRETAYQSTLRELGEETT
;
A
#
# COMPACT_ATOMS: atom_id res chain seq x y z
N GLY A 1 -41.16 20.99 -8.32
CA GLY A 1 -40.34 19.80 -8.13
C GLY A 1 -39.16 19.89 -9.09
N ASP A 2 -37.99 20.24 -8.56
CA ASP A 2 -36.74 20.29 -9.32
C ASP A 2 -36.31 18.84 -9.61
N GLY A 3 -36.50 18.41 -10.84
CA GLY A 3 -36.18 17.07 -11.31
C GLY A 3 -34.66 16.88 -11.53
N SER A 4 -33.86 17.24 -10.55
CA SER A 4 -32.44 16.90 -10.58
C SER A 4 -32.29 15.38 -10.53
N ALA A 5 -31.93 14.77 -11.66
CA ALA A 5 -31.57 13.37 -11.69
C ALA A 5 -30.41 13.12 -10.70
N ALA A 6 -30.53 12.09 -9.88
CA ALA A 6 -29.44 11.70 -9.00
C ALA A 6 -28.16 11.52 -9.83
N PRO A 7 -27.01 11.99 -9.35
CA PRO A 7 -25.75 11.86 -10.08
C PRO A 7 -25.46 10.37 -10.32
N MET A 8 -25.24 10.01 -11.58
CA MET A 8 -24.82 8.65 -11.96
C MET A 8 -23.33 8.52 -11.63
N VAL A 9 -22.99 7.55 -10.78
CA VAL A 9 -21.61 7.23 -10.43
C VAL A 9 -21.23 5.93 -11.13
N ALA A 10 -20.10 5.94 -11.84
CA ALA A 10 -19.53 4.75 -12.46
C ALA A 10 -18.08 4.57 -12.03
N LEU A 11 -17.62 3.32 -11.97
CA LEU A 11 -16.21 2.99 -11.83
C LEU A 11 -15.56 2.99 -13.20
N VAL A 12 -14.39 3.60 -13.31
CA VAL A 12 -13.58 3.57 -14.53
C VAL A 12 -12.34 2.74 -14.27
N GLY A 13 -12.10 1.72 -15.09
CA GLY A 13 -10.94 0.86 -14.92
C GLY A 13 -10.84 -0.26 -15.94
N HIS A 14 -9.80 -1.08 -15.81
CA HIS A 14 -9.63 -2.29 -16.61
C HIS A 14 -9.37 -3.49 -15.72
N PHE A 15 -9.84 -4.66 -16.16
CA PHE A 15 -9.48 -5.93 -15.54
C PHE A 15 -8.12 -6.36 -16.03
N LYS A 16 -7.12 -6.34 -15.13
CA LYS A 16 -5.77 -6.82 -15.42
C LYS A 16 -5.66 -8.32 -15.18
N ASP A 17 -6.14 -8.76 -14.04
CA ASP A 17 -6.09 -10.15 -13.56
C ASP A 17 -7.04 -10.30 -12.34
N ALA A 18 -6.94 -11.41 -11.62
CA ALA A 18 -7.76 -11.68 -10.43
C ALA A 18 -7.65 -10.59 -9.34
N THR A 19 -6.57 -9.82 -9.30
CA THR A 19 -6.42 -8.72 -8.33
C THR A 19 -7.34 -7.54 -8.62
N SER A 20 -7.94 -7.49 -9.82
CA SER A 20 -8.90 -6.44 -10.21
C SER A 20 -10.35 -6.78 -9.83
N GLU A 21 -10.60 -7.94 -9.18
CA GLU A 21 -11.95 -8.38 -8.81
C GLU A 21 -12.68 -7.40 -7.86
N TYR A 22 -11.93 -6.61 -7.09
CA TYR A 22 -12.50 -5.56 -6.25
C TYR A 22 -13.36 -4.56 -7.02
N LEU A 23 -13.11 -4.35 -8.33
CA LEU A 23 -13.92 -3.47 -9.18
C LEU A 23 -15.37 -3.95 -9.33
N ARG A 24 -15.65 -5.21 -9.07
CA ARG A 24 -17.00 -5.79 -9.06
C ARG A 24 -17.69 -5.70 -7.69
N GLY A 25 -16.95 -5.33 -6.65
CA GLY A 25 -17.43 -5.26 -5.27
C GLY A 25 -18.25 -4.01 -4.94
N PHE A 26 -18.59 -3.16 -5.93
CA PHE A 26 -19.35 -1.92 -5.73
C PHE A 26 -20.76 -2.06 -6.31
N PRO A 27 -21.74 -2.57 -5.54
CA PRO A 27 -23.11 -2.75 -6.01
C PRO A 27 -23.73 -1.41 -6.37
N GLY A 28 -24.39 -1.36 -7.54
CA GLY A 28 -25.04 -0.15 -8.02
C GLY A 28 -24.14 0.85 -8.77
N TRP A 29 -22.83 0.58 -8.89
CA TRP A 29 -21.92 1.37 -9.69
C TRP A 29 -21.50 0.56 -10.93
N PRO A 30 -21.95 0.92 -12.14
CA PRO A 30 -21.51 0.24 -13.36
C PRO A 30 -20.01 0.44 -13.56
N LEU A 31 -19.36 -0.58 -14.12
CA LEU A 31 -17.97 -0.49 -14.54
C LEU A 31 -17.91 -0.03 -16.00
N GLU A 32 -17.27 1.10 -16.23
CA GLU A 32 -16.88 1.58 -17.57
C GLU A 32 -15.47 1.07 -17.87
N PRO A 33 -15.33 0.04 -18.71
CA PRO A 33 -14.04 -0.53 -18.99
C PRO A 33 -13.22 0.43 -19.88
N VAL A 34 -11.97 0.64 -19.50
CA VAL A 34 -11.00 1.37 -20.30
C VAL A 34 -9.94 0.42 -20.81
N GLU A 35 -9.49 0.63 -22.04
CA GLU A 35 -8.39 -0.12 -22.61
C GLU A 35 -7.09 0.23 -21.91
N ARG A 36 -6.26 -0.80 -21.64
CA ARG A 36 -4.94 -0.61 -21.06
C ARG A 36 -4.02 0.03 -22.10
N LEU A 37 -3.53 1.21 -21.81
CA LEU A 37 -2.50 1.84 -22.64
C LEU A 37 -1.17 1.09 -22.49
N PRO A 38 -0.42 0.87 -23.58
CA PRO A 38 0.94 0.37 -23.49
C PRO A 38 1.82 1.40 -22.77
N GLY A 39 2.73 0.92 -21.96
CA GLY A 39 3.64 1.77 -21.18
C GLY A 39 3.99 1.18 -19.83
N ALA A 40 4.68 1.93 -19.00
CA ALA A 40 5.03 1.53 -17.65
C ALA A 40 3.78 1.41 -16.77
N ASP A 41 3.67 0.33 -16.03
CA ASP A 41 2.64 0.24 -15.00
C ASP A 41 3.06 0.98 -13.70
N GLY A 42 2.08 1.27 -12.85
CA GLY A 42 2.33 2.02 -11.62
C GLY A 42 3.30 1.34 -10.65
N THR A 43 3.48 0.02 -10.72
CA THR A 43 4.45 -0.72 -9.92
C THR A 43 5.85 -0.46 -10.44
N GLN A 44 6.07 -0.59 -11.75
CA GLN A 44 7.37 -0.29 -12.38
C GLN A 44 7.80 1.15 -12.14
N LEU A 45 6.87 2.11 -12.24
CA LEU A 45 7.16 3.51 -11.96
C LEU A 45 7.57 3.74 -10.50
N ARG A 46 6.84 3.16 -9.54
CA ARG A 46 7.18 3.27 -8.12
C ARG A 46 8.51 2.62 -7.81
N ASP A 47 8.75 1.43 -8.34
CA ASP A 47 10.02 0.73 -8.13
C ASP A 47 11.19 1.55 -8.70
N ALA A 48 11.07 2.13 -9.87
CA ALA A 48 12.09 3.01 -10.44
C ALA A 48 12.32 4.28 -9.58
N LEU A 49 11.24 4.93 -9.14
CA LEU A 49 11.32 6.15 -8.34
C LEU A 49 11.96 5.93 -6.96
N PHE A 50 11.68 4.80 -6.30
CA PHE A 50 12.16 4.52 -4.95
C PHE A 50 13.46 3.71 -4.90
N ALA A 51 13.88 3.07 -6.02
CA ALA A 51 15.15 2.36 -6.11
C ALA A 51 16.35 3.30 -6.13
N GLY A 52 16.20 4.49 -6.73
CA GLY A 52 17.24 5.52 -6.80
C GLY A 52 17.45 6.23 -5.46
N HIS A 53 18.58 6.91 -5.34
CA HIS A 53 18.79 7.84 -4.24
C HIS A 53 17.94 9.11 -4.44
N PRO A 54 17.42 9.74 -3.37
CA PRO A 54 16.65 10.99 -3.51
C PRO A 54 17.39 12.09 -4.29
N ASP A 55 18.71 12.15 -4.17
CA ASP A 55 19.55 13.11 -4.91
C ASP A 55 19.63 12.81 -6.42
N GLU A 56 19.24 11.62 -6.84
CA GLU A 56 19.20 11.17 -8.25
C GLU A 56 17.81 11.32 -8.88
N ALA A 57 16.88 12.00 -8.23
CA ALA A 57 15.48 12.12 -8.65
C ALA A 57 15.33 12.62 -10.10
N GLU A 58 16.12 13.63 -10.51
CA GLU A 58 16.08 14.15 -11.88
C GLU A 58 16.60 13.14 -12.90
N ALA A 59 17.65 12.37 -12.57
CA ALA A 59 18.14 11.31 -13.45
C ALA A 59 17.11 10.19 -13.60
N THR A 60 16.45 9.81 -12.52
CA THR A 60 15.37 8.82 -12.52
C THR A 60 14.19 9.31 -13.36
N LEU A 61 13.78 10.57 -13.21
CA LEU A 61 12.70 11.15 -14.02
C LEU A 61 13.07 11.21 -15.50
N ALA A 62 14.31 11.55 -15.83
CA ALA A 62 14.79 11.58 -17.21
C ALA A 62 14.70 10.19 -17.87
N ALA A 63 14.98 9.13 -17.13
CA ALA A 63 14.85 7.75 -17.62
C ALA A 63 13.37 7.31 -17.81
N LEU A 64 12.43 7.98 -17.18
CA LEU A 64 10.99 7.68 -17.25
C LEU A 64 10.21 8.60 -18.20
N VAL A 65 10.83 9.65 -18.74
CA VAL A 65 10.13 10.70 -19.50
C VAL A 65 9.36 10.17 -20.71
N ASP A 66 9.89 9.17 -21.39
CA ASP A 66 9.26 8.56 -22.56
C ASP A 66 8.21 7.49 -22.19
N GLN A 67 8.10 7.12 -20.92
CA GLN A 67 7.21 6.09 -20.43
C GLN A 67 5.93 6.65 -19.81
N VAL A 68 5.89 7.95 -19.57
CA VAL A 68 4.75 8.62 -18.92
C VAL A 68 4.37 9.91 -19.66
N PRO A 69 3.08 10.32 -19.62
CA PRO A 69 2.66 11.60 -20.18
C PRO A 69 3.41 12.79 -19.56
N PRO A 70 3.68 13.87 -20.33
CA PRO A 70 4.43 15.04 -19.85
C PRO A 70 3.86 15.67 -18.55
N GLY A 71 2.54 15.67 -18.39
CA GLY A 71 1.89 16.16 -17.18
C GLY A 71 2.25 15.34 -15.94
N ILE A 72 2.43 14.03 -16.09
CA ILE A 72 2.86 13.14 -14.99
C ILE A 72 4.31 13.42 -14.62
N THR A 73 5.21 13.63 -15.61
CA THR A 73 6.62 13.98 -15.34
C THR A 73 6.71 15.30 -14.55
N ALA A 74 5.94 16.30 -14.93
CA ALA A 74 5.91 17.59 -14.24
C ALA A 74 5.39 17.44 -12.79
N PHE A 75 4.33 16.65 -12.59
CA PHE A 75 3.80 16.33 -11.27
C PHE A 75 4.83 15.59 -10.42
N LEU A 76 5.45 14.53 -10.94
CA LEU A 76 6.45 13.74 -10.20
C LEU A 76 7.67 14.58 -9.82
N ARG A 77 8.11 15.51 -10.67
CA ARG A 77 9.21 16.43 -10.34
C ARG A 77 8.87 17.28 -9.11
N ALA A 78 7.68 17.84 -9.04
CA ALA A 78 7.22 18.59 -7.87
C ALA A 78 7.03 17.69 -6.65
N TRP A 79 6.46 16.51 -6.84
CA TRP A 79 6.17 15.56 -5.77
C TRP A 79 7.45 15.02 -5.10
N LEU A 80 8.49 14.72 -5.86
CA LEU A 80 9.79 14.24 -5.34
C LEU A 80 10.51 15.26 -4.44
N GLN A 81 10.13 16.53 -4.47
CA GLN A 81 10.66 17.55 -3.57
C GLN A 81 9.97 17.61 -2.20
N LEU A 82 8.92 16.81 -2.00
CA LEU A 82 8.17 16.83 -0.75
C LEU A 82 8.89 16.04 0.36
N PRO A 83 8.90 16.54 1.60
CA PRO A 83 9.68 15.95 2.71
C PRO A 83 9.36 14.47 2.98
N PHE A 84 8.10 14.07 2.83
CA PHE A 84 7.66 12.71 3.12
C PHE A 84 8.15 11.67 2.08
N VAL A 85 8.69 12.09 0.94
CA VAL A 85 9.20 11.17 -0.10
C VAL A 85 10.38 10.37 0.42
N HIS A 86 11.21 10.95 1.26
CA HIS A 86 12.31 10.25 1.91
C HIS A 86 11.80 9.09 2.78
N GLU A 87 10.79 9.33 3.59
CA GLU A 87 10.16 8.30 4.43
C GLU A 87 9.55 7.17 3.59
N LEU A 88 8.86 7.51 2.50
CA LEU A 88 8.31 6.51 1.57
C LEU A 88 9.40 5.69 0.88
N SER A 89 10.53 6.29 0.54
CA SER A 89 11.67 5.58 -0.03
C SER A 89 12.30 4.61 0.99
N GLU A 90 12.38 4.99 2.25
CA GLU A 90 12.83 4.09 3.33
C GLU A 90 11.86 2.92 3.51
N GLU A 91 10.56 3.19 3.56
CA GLU A 91 9.53 2.14 3.64
C GLU A 91 9.60 1.17 2.46
N TRP A 92 9.76 1.68 1.24
CA TRP A 92 9.94 0.85 0.05
C TRP A 92 11.17 -0.06 0.18
N ARG A 93 12.32 0.46 0.64
CA ARG A 93 13.54 -0.34 0.85
C ARG A 93 13.33 -1.44 1.88
N VAL A 94 12.69 -1.14 3.01
CA VAL A 94 12.34 -2.14 4.04
C VAL A 94 11.48 -3.25 3.45
N LEU A 95 10.44 -2.89 2.68
CA LEU A 95 9.58 -3.87 2.01
C LEU A 95 10.34 -4.71 0.97
N GLN A 96 11.27 -4.14 0.21
CA GLN A 96 12.09 -4.89 -0.75
C GLN A 96 13.05 -5.84 -0.04
N GLN A 97 13.69 -5.43 1.06
CA GLN A 97 14.53 -6.28 1.87
C GLN A 97 13.74 -7.45 2.44
N TYR A 98 12.56 -7.19 2.98
CA TYR A 98 11.67 -8.23 3.48
C TYR A 98 11.29 -9.23 2.40
N LYS A 99 10.86 -8.76 1.21
CA LYS A 99 10.58 -9.64 0.07
C LYS A 99 11.81 -10.44 -0.36
N ALA A 100 12.98 -9.83 -0.35
CA ALA A 100 14.24 -10.49 -0.73
C ALA A 100 14.62 -11.60 0.24
N SER A 101 14.37 -11.47 1.55
CA SER A 101 14.68 -12.49 2.55
C SER A 101 13.93 -13.81 2.32
N TRP A 102 12.78 -13.75 1.67
CA TRP A 102 11.95 -14.92 1.36
C TRP A 102 12.12 -15.46 -0.06
N ARG A 103 12.97 -14.83 -0.88
CA ARG A 103 13.15 -15.24 -2.28
C ARG A 103 13.69 -16.66 -2.44
N ALA A 104 14.47 -17.15 -1.47
CA ALA A 104 15.02 -18.49 -1.47
C ALA A 104 14.05 -19.57 -0.95
N ALA A 105 12.86 -19.19 -0.48
CA ALA A 105 11.86 -20.13 -0.03
C ALA A 105 11.37 -20.99 -1.21
N PRO A 106 11.21 -22.33 -1.05
CA PRO A 106 10.81 -23.23 -2.13
C PRO A 106 9.38 -22.98 -2.63
N TYR A 107 8.57 -22.30 -1.81
CA TYR A 107 7.21 -21.88 -2.11
C TYR A 107 7.01 -20.45 -1.64
N ALA A 108 6.10 -19.72 -2.28
CA ALA A 108 5.70 -18.39 -1.80
C ALA A 108 5.15 -18.50 -0.37
N PRO A 109 5.75 -17.81 0.61
CA PRO A 109 5.29 -17.89 2.00
C PRO A 109 3.90 -17.27 2.16
N VAL A 110 3.08 -17.90 2.98
CA VAL A 110 1.81 -17.35 3.44
C VAL A 110 2.00 -16.89 4.87
N PHE A 111 1.87 -15.59 5.09
CA PHE A 111 2.00 -15.00 6.42
C PHE A 111 0.61 -14.82 7.03
N VAL A 112 0.44 -15.31 8.24
CA VAL A 112 -0.77 -15.13 9.01
C VAL A 112 -0.48 -14.12 10.12
N THR A 113 -1.31 -13.09 10.22
CA THR A 113 -1.24 -12.06 11.26
C THR A 113 -2.49 -12.09 12.11
N VAL A 114 -2.38 -11.54 13.31
CA VAL A 114 -3.49 -11.33 14.23
C VAL A 114 -3.53 -9.88 14.67
N ASP A 115 -4.72 -9.38 14.93
CA ASP A 115 -4.97 -8.05 15.46
C ASP A 115 -5.82 -8.14 16.74
N ALA A 116 -5.45 -7.39 17.77
CA ALA A 116 -6.18 -7.31 19.03
C ALA A 116 -7.13 -6.09 19.03
N VAL A 117 -8.43 -6.31 18.90
CA VAL A 117 -9.42 -5.25 19.07
C VAL A 117 -9.84 -5.15 20.53
N VAL A 118 -9.13 -4.33 21.30
CA VAL A 118 -9.40 -4.10 22.73
C VAL A 118 -10.38 -2.94 22.89
N ARG A 119 -11.52 -3.20 23.49
CA ARG A 119 -12.56 -2.20 23.75
C ARG A 119 -12.72 -1.97 25.26
N CYS A 120 -12.71 -0.70 25.66
CA CYS A 120 -12.97 -0.29 27.04
C CYS A 120 -13.76 1.04 27.05
N ALA A 121 -14.84 1.10 27.80
CA ALA A 121 -15.68 2.29 27.97
C ALA A 121 -16.04 2.99 26.63
N GLY A 122 -16.40 2.22 25.61
CA GLY A 122 -16.78 2.74 24.29
C GLY A 122 -15.63 3.21 23.41
N ARG A 123 -14.38 3.00 23.84
CA ARG A 123 -13.15 3.34 23.10
C ARG A 123 -12.45 2.08 22.61
N VAL A 124 -11.59 2.25 21.60
CA VAL A 124 -10.69 1.20 21.08
C VAL A 124 -9.26 1.60 21.40
N LEU A 125 -8.47 0.63 21.86
CA LEU A 125 -7.04 0.80 22.05
C LEU A 125 -6.35 0.88 20.69
N LEU A 126 -5.53 1.89 20.51
CA LEU A 126 -4.63 2.03 19.37
C LEU A 126 -3.21 2.25 19.87
N ILE A 127 -2.26 1.71 19.14
CA ILE A 127 -0.83 1.94 19.33
C ILE A 127 -0.31 2.85 18.23
N ARG A 128 0.85 3.46 18.45
CA ARG A 128 1.59 4.18 17.42
C ARG A 128 2.74 3.32 16.93
N ARG A 129 2.74 2.94 15.67
CA ARG A 129 3.78 2.08 15.08
C ARG A 129 5.16 2.71 15.26
N ALA A 130 6.09 1.95 15.83
CA ALA A 130 7.47 2.40 16.07
C ALA A 130 8.38 2.19 14.85
N GLN A 131 8.03 1.26 13.96
CA GLN A 131 8.87 0.85 12.84
C GLN A 131 8.13 0.94 11.50
N ALA A 132 8.92 0.97 10.41
CA ALA A 132 8.41 0.83 9.06
C ALA A 132 7.93 -0.63 8.80
N PRO A 133 6.93 -0.82 7.93
CA PRO A 133 6.18 0.21 7.21
C PRO A 133 5.14 0.90 8.11
N GLY A 134 4.84 2.16 7.81
CA GLY A 134 3.80 2.92 8.53
C GLY A 134 4.25 3.47 9.88
N ARG A 135 5.55 3.76 10.09
CA ARG A 135 6.05 4.40 11.31
C ARG A 135 5.24 5.65 11.67
N GLY A 136 4.84 5.77 12.94
CA GLY A 136 4.06 6.90 13.43
C GLY A 136 2.56 6.83 13.18
N LEU A 137 2.07 5.91 12.35
CA LEU A 137 0.65 5.69 12.13
C LEU A 137 0.01 4.97 13.33
N LEU A 138 -1.29 5.19 13.49
CA LEU A 138 -2.09 4.48 14.48
C LEU A 138 -2.55 3.13 13.92
N ALA A 139 -2.45 2.09 14.73
CA ALA A 139 -2.90 0.74 14.42
C ALA A 139 -3.49 0.08 15.67
N VAL A 140 -4.26 -0.98 15.50
CA VAL A 140 -4.56 -1.90 16.58
C VAL A 140 -3.30 -2.72 16.91
N PRO A 141 -3.09 -3.16 18.16
CA PRO A 141 -2.00 -4.07 18.47
C PRO A 141 -2.09 -5.36 17.66
N GLY A 142 -0.97 -5.84 17.12
CA GLY A 142 -0.98 -7.07 16.34
C GLY A 142 0.31 -7.33 15.58
N GLY A 143 0.48 -8.58 15.15
CA GLY A 143 1.66 -9.02 14.44
C GLY A 143 1.53 -10.43 13.87
N PHE A 144 2.65 -11.07 13.56
CA PHE A 144 2.68 -12.41 13.00
C PHE A 144 2.41 -13.49 14.05
N ILE A 145 1.70 -14.55 13.64
CA ILE A 145 1.60 -15.76 14.44
C ILE A 145 2.95 -16.46 14.43
N GLU A 146 3.46 -16.79 15.62
CA GLU A 146 4.67 -17.57 15.77
C GLU A 146 4.39 -19.08 15.72
N GLN A 147 5.47 -19.85 15.48
CA GLN A 147 5.36 -21.30 15.46
C GLN A 147 4.85 -21.82 16.82
N ARG A 148 3.89 -22.75 16.74
CA ARG A 148 3.25 -23.40 17.90
C ARG A 148 2.33 -22.52 18.73
N GLU A 149 2.01 -21.32 18.28
CA GLU A 149 0.99 -20.48 18.89
C GLU A 149 -0.37 -20.69 18.19
N THR A 150 -1.43 -20.59 18.96
CA THR A 150 -2.77 -20.37 18.42
C THR A 150 -2.96 -18.88 18.12
N ALA A 151 -3.91 -18.53 17.27
CA ALA A 151 -4.25 -17.13 16.98
C ALA A 151 -4.52 -16.33 18.29
N TYR A 152 -5.20 -16.94 19.26
CA TYR A 152 -5.48 -16.30 20.55
C TYR A 152 -4.19 -16.03 21.37
N GLN A 153 -3.29 -17.00 21.42
CA GLN A 153 -1.99 -16.84 22.15
C GLN A 153 -1.15 -15.74 21.50
N SER A 154 -1.02 -15.74 20.18
CA SER A 154 -0.32 -14.67 19.45
C SER A 154 -0.95 -13.30 19.71
N THR A 155 -2.29 -13.20 19.68
CA THR A 155 -2.98 -11.94 19.96
C THR A 155 -2.66 -11.40 21.36
N LEU A 156 -2.61 -12.27 22.39
CA LEU A 156 -2.27 -11.87 23.77
C LEU A 156 -0.79 -11.47 23.90
N ARG A 157 0.12 -12.20 23.23
CA ARG A 157 1.54 -11.86 23.22
C ARG A 157 1.76 -10.49 22.60
N GLU A 158 1.27 -10.27 21.36
CA GLU A 158 1.40 -8.99 20.64
C GLU A 158 0.80 -7.83 21.46
N LEU A 159 -0.37 -8.03 22.07
CA LEU A 159 -0.98 -7.03 22.94
C LEU A 159 -0.07 -6.68 24.11
N GLY A 160 0.54 -7.68 24.75
CA GLY A 160 1.48 -7.47 25.87
C GLY A 160 2.75 -6.74 25.43
N GLU A 161 3.34 -7.12 24.30
CA GLU A 161 4.58 -6.52 23.78
C GLU A 161 4.42 -5.05 23.37
N GLU A 162 3.26 -4.70 22.84
CA GLU A 162 3.02 -3.36 22.28
C GLU A 162 2.34 -2.38 23.26
N THR A 163 1.95 -2.82 24.46
CA THR A 163 1.23 -1.99 25.46
C THR A 163 1.87 -1.89 26.82
N THR A 164 3.04 -2.51 27.04
CA THR A 164 3.81 -2.46 28.33
C THR A 164 4.93 -1.45 28.31
#